data_ec2ca5728495f91d5bb7aa4d8bf29b44
#
_entry.id   ec2ca5728495f91d5bb7aa4d8bf29b44
#
_cell.length_a   1.000
_cell.length_b   1.000
_cell.length_c   1.000
_cell.angle_alpha   90.00
_cell.angle_beta   90.00
_cell.angle_gamma   90.00
#
_symmetry.space_group_name_H-M   'P 1'
#
loop_
_entity.id
_entity.type
_entity.pdbx_description
1 polymer ?
#
loop_
_entity_poly.entity_id
_entity_poly.type
_entity_poly.pdbx_seq_one_letter_code
_entity_poly.pdbx_strand_id
1 'polypeptide(L)' 'LSFVKSAIDYMANKVKRFVYIAKEYSFEKNDEYYEEAKRLEERINILDKRIHDYIIKLINFIN' A
#
# COMPACT_ATOMS: atom_id res chain seq x y z
N LEU A 1 6.52 -14.05 10.98
CA LEU A 1 5.94 -12.82 11.56
C LEU A 1 6.71 -11.56 11.17
N SER A 2 8.05 -11.65 11.05
CA SER A 2 8.84 -10.49 10.62
C SER A 2 8.49 -10.08 9.17
N PHE A 3 8.14 -11.05 8.33
CA PHE A 3 7.68 -10.76 6.98
C PHE A 3 6.40 -9.91 7.00
N VAL A 4 5.43 -10.32 7.83
CA VAL A 4 4.15 -9.59 7.92
C VAL A 4 4.38 -8.20 8.46
N LYS A 5 5.19 -8.07 9.51
CA LYS A 5 5.51 -6.77 10.08
C LYS A 5 6.17 -5.85 9.07
N SER A 6 7.19 -6.36 8.37
CA SER A 6 7.90 -5.57 7.36
C SER A 6 7.01 -5.19 6.21
N ALA A 7 6.13 -6.10 5.77
CA ALA A 7 5.19 -5.82 4.68
C ALA A 7 4.17 -4.75 5.08
N ILE A 8 3.69 -4.81 6.32
CA ILE A 8 2.74 -3.80 6.82
C ILE A 8 3.42 -2.44 6.94
N ASP A 9 4.65 -2.41 7.45
CA ASP A 9 5.42 -1.17 7.56
C ASP A 9 5.66 -0.56 6.18
N TYR A 10 6.01 -1.38 5.21
CA TYR A 10 6.22 -0.92 3.84
C TYR A 10 4.92 -0.37 3.25
N MET A 11 3.81 -1.09 3.44
CA MET A 11 2.51 -0.64 2.97
C MET A 11 2.08 0.67 3.63
N ALA A 12 2.30 0.79 4.95
CA ALA A 12 1.98 2.01 5.69
C ALA A 12 2.74 3.22 5.12
N ASN A 13 4.01 3.03 4.76
CA ASN A 13 4.80 4.09 4.14
C ASN A 13 4.23 4.48 2.77
N LYS A 14 3.75 3.52 1.99
CA LYS A 14 3.12 3.81 0.69
C LYS A 14 1.80 4.54 0.85
N VAL A 15 0.99 4.17 1.85
CA VAL A 15 -0.25 4.87 2.15
C VAL A 15 0.03 6.32 2.57
N LYS A 16 1.04 6.51 3.40
CA LYS A 16 1.46 7.84 3.84
C LYS A 16 1.87 8.71 2.65
N ARG A 17 2.64 8.14 1.74
CA ARG A 17 3.04 8.83 0.51
C ARG A 17 1.83 9.16 -0.35
N PHE A 18 0.90 8.22 -0.48
CA PHE A 18 -0.32 8.42 -1.25
C PHE A 18 -1.12 9.59 -0.69
N VAL A 19 -1.31 9.64 0.62
CA VAL A 19 -2.05 10.74 1.26
C VAL A 19 -1.37 12.08 0.98
N TYR A 20 -0.05 12.13 1.09
CA TYR A 20 0.71 13.35 0.80
C TYR A 20 0.50 13.80 -0.65
N ILE A 21 0.63 12.89 -1.59
CA ILE A 21 0.46 13.20 -3.02
C ILE A 21 -0.96 13.63 -3.33
N ALA A 22 -1.97 12.97 -2.74
CA ALA A 22 -3.37 13.33 -2.94
C ALA A 22 -3.64 14.74 -2.41
N LYS A 23 -3.03 15.08 -1.28
CA LYS A 23 -3.14 16.42 -0.71
C LYS A 23 -2.51 17.46 -1.64
N GLU A 24 -1.30 17.18 -2.13
CA GLU A 24 -0.63 18.09 -3.05
C GLU A 24 -1.42 18.26 -4.34
N TYR A 25 -2.01 17.18 -4.86
CA TYR A 25 -2.85 17.24 -6.05
C TYR A 25 -4.09 18.12 -5.82
N SER A 26 -4.66 18.09 -4.61
CA SER A 26 -5.86 18.88 -4.33
C SER A 26 -5.57 20.39 -4.38
N PHE A 27 -4.35 20.80 -4.07
CA PHE A 27 -3.94 22.20 -4.15
C PHE A 27 -3.46 22.57 -5.55
N GLU A 28 -2.70 21.70 -6.18
CA GLU A 28 -2.12 21.93 -7.49
C GLU A 28 -2.46 20.75 -8.39
N LYS A 29 -3.38 20.94 -9.32
CA LYS A 29 -3.89 19.90 -10.23
C LYS A 29 -2.82 19.54 -11.26
N ASN A 30 -1.75 18.91 -10.80
CA ASN A 30 -0.62 18.52 -11.61
C ASN A 30 -0.76 17.06 -12.01
N ASP A 31 -0.63 16.78 -13.32
CA ASP A 31 -0.78 15.43 -13.84
C ASP A 31 0.25 14.46 -13.27
N GLU A 32 1.44 14.94 -12.92
CA GLU A 32 2.47 14.11 -12.31
C GLU A 32 2.03 13.58 -10.94
N TYR A 33 1.37 14.42 -10.14
CA TYR A 33 0.81 13.99 -8.87
C TYR A 33 -0.30 12.96 -9.08
N TYR A 34 -1.16 13.19 -10.06
CA TYR A 34 -2.23 12.24 -10.37
C TYR A 34 -1.66 10.88 -10.76
N GLU A 35 -0.68 10.86 -11.64
CA GLU A 35 -0.06 9.61 -12.09
C GLU A 35 0.68 8.89 -10.97
N GLU A 36 1.36 9.64 -10.11
CA GLU A 36 2.03 9.04 -8.94
C GLU A 36 1.03 8.44 -7.97
N ALA A 37 -0.07 9.15 -7.69
CA ALA A 37 -1.13 8.64 -6.82
C ALA A 37 -1.71 7.35 -7.36
N LYS A 38 -1.92 7.29 -8.67
CA LYS A 38 -2.45 6.10 -9.33
C LYS A 38 -1.50 4.91 -9.19
N ARG A 39 -0.20 5.14 -9.38
CA ARG A 39 0.80 4.08 -9.19
C ARG A 39 0.86 3.59 -7.75
N LEU A 40 0.76 4.50 -6.79
CA LEU A 40 0.76 4.17 -5.37
C LEU A 40 -0.47 3.36 -4.99
N GLU A 41 -1.63 3.72 -5.51
CA GLU A 41 -2.86 2.98 -5.26
C GLU A 41 -2.74 1.54 -5.75
N GLU A 42 -2.22 1.34 -6.95
CA GLU A 42 -2.01 0.00 -7.50
C GLU A 42 -1.04 -0.81 -6.63
N ARG A 43 0.04 -0.16 -6.17
CA ARG A 43 1.04 -0.82 -5.32
C ARG A 43 0.46 -1.22 -3.98
N ILE A 44 -0.32 -0.34 -3.37
CA ILE A 44 -0.97 -0.60 -2.09
C ILE A 44 -1.93 -1.78 -2.24
N ASN A 45 -2.71 -1.81 -3.32
CA ASN A 45 -3.65 -2.91 -3.56
C ASN A 45 -2.94 -4.25 -3.72
N ILE A 46 -1.82 -4.29 -4.43
CA ILE A 46 -1.03 -5.50 -4.60
C ILE A 46 -0.47 -5.97 -3.26
N LEU A 47 0.06 -5.05 -2.47
CA LEU A 47 0.63 -5.39 -1.16
C LEU A 47 -0.44 -5.88 -0.20
N ASP A 48 -1.59 -5.24 -0.20
CA ASP A 48 -2.71 -5.65 0.63
C ASP A 48 -3.14 -7.08 0.31
N LYS A 49 -3.27 -7.40 -0.96
CA LYS A 49 -3.63 -8.75 -1.39
C LYS A 49 -2.58 -9.77 -0.97
N ARG A 50 -1.30 -9.46 -1.13
CA ARG A 50 -0.21 -10.37 -0.75
C ARG A 50 -0.20 -10.65 0.75
N ILE A 51 -0.41 -9.61 1.55
CA ILE A 51 -0.48 -9.75 3.00
C ILE A 51 -1.67 -10.62 3.38
N HIS A 52 -2.82 -10.37 2.79
CA HIS A 52 -4.04 -11.15 3.02
C HIS A 52 -3.83 -12.63 2.69
N ASP A 53 -3.27 -12.92 1.52
CA ASP A 53 -3.01 -14.29 1.09
C ASP A 53 -2.03 -15.00 2.03
N TYR A 54 -1.01 -14.30 2.47
CA TYR A 54 -0.03 -14.85 3.42
C TYR A 54 -0.68 -15.19 4.75
N ILE A 55 -1.51 -14.31 5.26
CA ILE A 55 -2.20 -14.54 6.54
C ILE A 55 -3.13 -15.74 6.45
N ILE A 56 -3.86 -15.88 5.35
CA ILE A 56 -4.75 -17.03 5.14
C ILE A 56 -3.95 -18.33 5.13
N LYS A 57 -2.82 -18.35 4.41
CA LYS A 57 -1.95 -19.54 4.37
C LYS A 57 -1.41 -19.87 5.75
N LEU A 58 -1.06 -18.88 6.53
CA LEU A 58 -0.55 -19.08 7.87
C LEU A 58 -1.62 -19.67 8.78
N ILE A 59 -2.85 -19.16 8.70
CA ILE A 59 -3.96 -19.66 9.49
C ILE A 59 -4.25 -21.13 9.11
N ASN A 60 -4.28 -21.45 7.83
CA ASN A 60 -4.51 -22.80 7.37
C ASN A 60 -3.39 -23.76 7.79
N PHE A 61 -2.17 -23.28 7.85
CA PHE A 61 -1.03 -24.09 8.30
C PHE A 61 -1.15 -24.43 9.79
N ILE A 62 -1.60 -23.45 10.59
CA ILE A 62 -1.75 -23.65 12.03
C ILE A 62 -2.92 -24.57 12.36
N ASN A 63 -4.01 -24.46 11.64
CA ASN A 63 -5.19 -25.30 11.84
C ASN A 63 -5.05 -26.64 11.16
#